data_c57ffb9636c6359bbf526497c84ba9a0
#
_entry.id   c57ffb9636c6359bbf526497c84ba9a0
#
_cell.length_a   1.000
_cell.length_b   1.000
_cell.length_c   1.000
_cell.angle_alpha   90.00
_cell.angle_beta   90.00
_cell.angle_gamma   90.00
#
_symmetry.space_group_name_H-M   'P 1'
#
loop_
_entity.id
_entity.type
_entity.pdbx_description
1 polymer ?
#
loop_
_entity_poly.entity_id
_entity_poly.type
_entity_poly.pdbx_seq_one_letter_code
_entity_poly.pdbx_strand_id
1 'polypeptide(L)'
;SGQDIRTKIESEHGQLTPVAPANRGEVAKRFTLPDGYEIGCIESVTAPFCGDCTRARLSANGSLYTCLFASKGNDLKTMLRMNATSDELSDAIQSIWEKRSDRYSEERSEHTESTRKVEMSFIGG
;
A
#
# COMPACT_ATOMS: atom_id res chain seq x y z
N SER A 1 10.20 7.32 15.82
CA SER A 1 9.36 6.19 15.36
C SER A 1 7.92 6.36 15.82
N GLY A 2 7.01 5.60 15.23
CA GLY A 2 5.61 5.59 15.69
C GLY A 2 5.46 5.10 17.13
N GLN A 3 6.34 4.20 17.56
CA GLN A 3 6.39 3.73 18.94
C GLN A 3 6.72 4.88 19.91
N ASP A 4 7.65 5.75 19.57
CA ASP A 4 8.04 6.89 20.42
C ASP A 4 6.87 7.87 20.58
N ILE A 5 6.14 8.10 19.49
CA ILE A 5 4.94 8.95 19.49
C ILE A 5 3.86 8.35 20.39
N ARG A 6 3.59 7.04 20.26
CA ARG A 6 2.61 6.34 21.11
C ARG A 6 2.99 6.41 22.59
N THR A 7 4.25 6.15 22.91
CA THR A 7 4.75 6.26 24.29
C THR A 7 4.54 7.65 24.86
N LYS A 8 4.78 8.69 24.06
CA LYS A 8 4.55 10.06 24.50
C LYS A 8 3.06 10.35 24.72
N ILE A 9 2.19 9.91 23.84
CA ILE A 9 0.74 10.06 24.00
C ILE A 9 0.26 9.32 25.26
N GLU A 10 0.72 8.11 25.50
CA GLU A 10 0.39 7.34 26.70
C GLU A 10 0.80 8.05 28.00
N SER A 11 1.97 8.72 27.99
CA SER A 11 2.46 9.45 29.17
C SER A 11 1.61 10.68 29.51
N GLU A 12 0.91 11.25 28.53
CA GLU A 12 0.11 12.45 28.69
C GLU A 12 -1.39 12.19 28.83
N HIS A 13 -1.90 11.14 28.18
CA HIS A 13 -3.34 10.90 28.03
C HIS A 13 -3.83 9.54 28.55
N GLY A 14 -2.93 8.69 29.00
CA GLY A 14 -3.24 7.36 29.51
C GLY A 14 -3.01 6.25 28.50
N GLN A 15 -3.23 5.01 28.94
CA GLN A 15 -2.90 3.81 28.18
C GLN A 15 -3.66 3.71 26.85
N LEU A 16 -2.91 3.44 25.78
CA LEU A 16 -3.46 3.14 24.45
C LEU A 16 -3.83 1.66 24.33
N THR A 17 -5.08 1.38 23.99
CA THR A 17 -5.58 0.03 23.75
C THR A 17 -5.67 -0.22 22.25
N PRO A 18 -4.98 -1.25 21.70
CA PRO A 18 -5.08 -1.57 20.29
C PRO A 18 -6.50 -1.93 19.86
N VAL A 19 -6.91 -1.45 18.68
CA VAL A 19 -8.17 -1.77 18.02
C VAL A 19 -7.90 -2.74 16.88
N ALA A 20 -8.68 -3.81 16.79
CA ALA A 20 -8.56 -4.78 15.71
C ALA A 20 -8.83 -4.11 14.34
N PRO A 21 -8.08 -4.49 13.26
CA PRO A 21 -8.33 -3.97 11.93
C PRO A 21 -9.75 -4.24 11.47
N ALA A 22 -10.43 -3.23 10.91
CA ALA A 22 -11.76 -3.39 10.34
C ALA A 22 -11.74 -4.18 9.03
N ASN A 23 -10.66 -4.02 8.26
CA ASN A 23 -10.49 -4.67 6.95
C ASN A 23 -9.05 -5.16 6.78
N ARG A 24 -8.89 -6.22 6.00
CA ARG A 24 -7.57 -6.64 5.52
C ARG A 24 -6.96 -5.52 4.66
N GLY A 25 -5.69 -5.22 4.89
CA GLY A 25 -5.00 -4.13 4.17
C GLY A 25 -5.21 -2.74 4.78
N GLU A 26 -5.85 -2.64 5.94
CA GLU A 26 -5.90 -1.39 6.70
C GLU A 26 -4.47 -0.96 7.06
N VAL A 27 -4.10 0.27 6.66
CA VAL A 27 -2.72 0.77 6.82
C VAL A 27 -2.49 1.47 8.16
N ALA A 28 -3.54 1.98 8.79
CA ALA A 28 -3.47 2.62 10.08
C ALA A 28 -3.63 1.59 11.21
N LYS A 29 -2.68 1.56 12.12
CA LYS A 29 -2.85 0.87 13.40
C LYS A 29 -3.64 1.79 14.32
N ARG A 30 -4.83 1.37 14.72
CA ARG A 30 -5.74 2.16 15.57
C ARG A 30 -5.61 1.80 17.03
N PHE A 31 -5.79 2.80 17.87
CA PHE A 31 -5.73 2.68 19.33
C PHE A 31 -6.81 3.54 19.96
N THR A 32 -7.40 3.07 21.04
CA THR A 32 -8.38 3.82 21.83
C THR A 32 -7.72 4.38 23.08
N LEU A 33 -8.00 5.65 23.39
CA LEU A 33 -7.64 6.31 24.63
C LEU A 33 -8.65 6.00 25.75
N PRO A 34 -8.29 6.17 27.04
CA PRO A 34 -9.19 5.90 28.16
C PRO A 34 -10.51 6.69 28.12
N ASP A 35 -10.52 7.87 27.52
CA ASP A 35 -11.68 8.74 27.34
C ASP A 35 -12.57 8.34 26.15
N GLY A 36 -12.21 7.28 25.39
CA GLY A 36 -12.96 6.76 24.27
C GLY A 36 -12.57 7.33 22.91
N TYR A 37 -11.68 8.32 22.85
CA TYR A 37 -11.16 8.81 21.57
C TYR A 37 -10.25 7.79 20.91
N GLU A 38 -10.30 7.74 19.59
CA GLU A 38 -9.49 6.84 18.77
C GLU A 38 -8.40 7.62 18.05
N ILE A 39 -7.19 7.05 18.00
CA ILE A 39 -6.08 7.57 17.21
C ILE A 39 -5.59 6.51 16.24
N GLY A 40 -5.11 6.94 15.07
CA GLY A 40 -4.52 6.07 14.06
C GLY A 40 -3.07 6.45 13.77
N CYS A 41 -2.20 5.44 13.70
CA CYS A 41 -0.80 5.60 13.34
C CYS A 41 -0.50 4.87 12.03
N ILE A 42 0.06 5.58 11.04
CA ILE A 42 0.52 5.01 9.78
C ILE A 42 2.05 4.98 9.79
N GLU A 43 2.62 3.79 9.76
CA GLU A 43 4.05 3.56 9.92
C GLU A 43 4.61 2.75 8.74
N SER A 44 4.65 3.35 7.55
CA SER A 44 5.10 2.63 6.34
C SER A 44 6.62 2.39 6.28
N VAL A 45 7.39 3.09 7.09
CA VAL A 45 8.86 2.97 7.13
C VAL A 45 9.31 2.04 8.25
N THR A 46 8.85 2.31 9.47
CA THR A 46 9.26 1.57 10.69
C THR A 46 8.45 0.30 10.92
N ALA A 47 7.23 0.23 10.35
CA ALA A 47 6.37 -0.95 10.39
C ALA A 47 5.69 -1.13 9.03
N PRO A 48 6.41 -1.65 8.02
CA PRO A 48 5.87 -1.85 6.68
C PRO A 48 4.66 -2.78 6.66
N PHE A 49 3.70 -2.51 5.76
CA PHE A 49 2.46 -3.27 5.62
C PHE A 49 2.29 -3.91 4.23
N CYS A 50 3.38 -4.08 3.48
CA CYS A 50 3.36 -4.59 2.10
C CYS A 50 2.73 -5.98 1.97
N GLY A 51 2.92 -6.86 2.97
CA GLY A 51 2.35 -8.20 2.98
C GLY A 51 0.83 -8.25 2.94
N ASP A 52 0.16 -7.26 3.51
CA ASP A 52 -1.31 -7.14 3.56
C ASP A 52 -1.87 -6.08 2.62
N CYS A 53 -1.03 -5.52 1.73
CA CYS A 53 -1.47 -4.49 0.80
C CYS A 53 -2.44 -5.07 -0.24
N THR A 54 -3.63 -4.46 -0.35
CA THR A 54 -4.69 -4.88 -1.27
C THR A 54 -4.95 -3.84 -2.37
N ARG A 55 -4.00 -2.94 -2.60
CA ARG A 55 -4.16 -1.82 -3.54
C ARG A 55 -3.53 -2.11 -4.88
N ALA A 56 -4.25 -1.75 -5.93
CA ALA A 56 -3.76 -1.68 -7.30
C ALA A 56 -4.20 -0.37 -7.93
N ARG A 57 -3.46 0.11 -8.91
CA ARG A 57 -3.74 1.35 -9.65
C ARG A 57 -3.65 1.09 -11.15
N LEU A 58 -4.62 1.59 -11.89
CA LEU A 58 -4.58 1.59 -13.35
C LEU A 58 -4.27 3.01 -13.82
N SER A 59 -3.20 3.18 -14.57
CA SER A 59 -2.86 4.46 -15.16
C SER A 59 -3.69 4.77 -16.41
N ALA A 60 -3.75 6.04 -16.78
CA ALA A 60 -4.49 6.49 -17.95
C ALA A 60 -3.97 5.88 -19.27
N ASN A 61 -2.73 5.46 -19.32
CA ASN A 61 -2.14 4.78 -20.49
C ASN A 61 -2.34 3.26 -20.49
N GLY A 62 -3.11 2.70 -19.55
CA GLY A 62 -3.46 1.28 -19.51
C GLY A 62 -2.42 0.35 -18.87
N SER A 63 -1.61 0.86 -17.96
CA SER A 63 -0.67 0.05 -17.17
C SER A 63 -1.18 -0.19 -15.76
N LEU A 64 -1.09 -1.43 -15.27
CA LEU A 64 -1.49 -1.80 -13.92
C LEU A 64 -0.28 -1.79 -12.98
N TYR A 65 -0.42 -1.09 -11.86
CA TYR A 65 0.58 -0.99 -10.80
C TYR A 65 0.07 -1.63 -9.53
N THR A 66 0.83 -2.53 -8.94
CA THR A 66 0.51 -3.21 -7.68
C THR A 66 1.12 -2.53 -6.46
N CYS A 67 1.92 -1.48 -6.67
CA CYS A 67 2.51 -0.65 -5.63
C CYS A 67 2.49 0.82 -6.04
N LEU A 68 2.17 1.73 -5.11
CA LEU A 68 2.22 3.19 -5.35
C LEU A 68 3.61 3.71 -5.67
N PHE A 69 4.64 3.00 -5.24
CA PHE A 69 6.04 3.37 -5.41
C PHE A 69 6.73 2.59 -6.53
N ALA A 70 5.98 1.81 -7.30
CA ALA A 70 6.53 1.05 -8.41
C ALA A 70 7.13 1.98 -9.47
N SER A 71 8.26 1.58 -10.03
CA SER A 71 8.89 2.26 -11.16
C SER A 71 8.40 1.74 -12.51
N LYS A 72 7.76 0.57 -12.54
CA LYS A 72 7.31 -0.13 -13.74
C LYS A 72 5.93 -0.73 -13.52
N GLY A 73 5.05 -0.53 -14.51
CA GLY A 73 3.72 -1.11 -14.55
C GLY A 73 3.62 -2.34 -15.45
N ASN A 74 2.50 -3.04 -15.34
CA ASN A 74 2.15 -4.16 -16.20
C ASN A 74 1.23 -3.67 -17.31
N ASP A 75 1.61 -3.86 -18.56
CA ASP A 75 0.87 -3.36 -19.72
C ASP A 75 -0.41 -4.17 -19.97
N LEU A 76 -1.57 -3.53 -19.78
CA LEU A 76 -2.86 -4.06 -20.18
C LEU A 76 -3.37 -3.44 -21.49
N LYS A 77 -2.81 -2.30 -21.90
CA LYS A 77 -3.24 -1.57 -23.09
C LYS A 77 -3.07 -2.41 -24.36
N THR A 78 -1.93 -3.09 -24.51
CA THR A 78 -1.65 -3.93 -25.68
C THR A 78 -2.68 -5.04 -25.81
N MET A 79 -3.08 -5.70 -24.73
CA MET A 79 -4.12 -6.73 -24.73
C MET A 79 -5.47 -6.15 -25.22
N LEU A 80 -5.84 -4.99 -24.72
CA LEU A 80 -7.07 -4.30 -25.13
C LEU A 80 -7.05 -3.94 -26.61
N ARG A 81 -5.92 -3.47 -27.13
CA ARG A 81 -5.74 -3.11 -28.54
C ARG A 81 -5.77 -4.32 -29.47
N MET A 82 -5.44 -5.49 -28.96
CA MET A 82 -5.50 -6.76 -29.66
C MET A 82 -6.85 -7.48 -29.50
N ASN A 83 -7.88 -6.78 -29.06
CA ASN A 83 -9.23 -7.31 -28.85
C ASN A 83 -9.33 -8.47 -27.86
N ALA A 84 -8.54 -8.44 -26.79
CA ALA A 84 -8.67 -9.41 -25.71
C ALA A 84 -10.09 -9.44 -25.14
N THR A 85 -10.57 -10.63 -24.82
CA THR A 85 -11.87 -10.81 -24.18
C THR A 85 -11.82 -10.37 -22.71
N SER A 86 -12.99 -10.18 -22.11
CA SER A 86 -13.07 -9.87 -20.66
C SER A 86 -12.44 -10.96 -19.81
N ASP A 87 -12.60 -12.24 -20.19
CA ASP A 87 -12.02 -13.37 -19.48
C ASP A 87 -10.48 -13.38 -19.60
N GLU A 88 -9.94 -13.12 -20.78
CA GLU A 88 -8.49 -13.00 -20.99
C GLU A 88 -7.90 -11.86 -20.16
N LEU A 89 -8.57 -10.72 -20.09
CA LEU A 89 -8.15 -9.59 -19.27
C LEU A 89 -8.20 -9.91 -17.78
N SER A 90 -9.27 -10.54 -17.33
CA SER A 90 -9.43 -10.99 -15.95
C SER A 90 -8.32 -11.94 -15.53
N ASP A 91 -8.02 -12.94 -16.37
CA ASP A 91 -6.93 -13.90 -16.13
C ASP A 91 -5.56 -13.22 -16.06
N ALA A 92 -5.31 -12.24 -16.93
CA ALA A 92 -4.07 -11.47 -16.92
C ALA A 92 -3.92 -10.66 -15.63
N ILE A 93 -4.98 -9.96 -15.20
CA ILE A 93 -4.98 -9.18 -13.96
C ILE A 93 -4.78 -10.09 -12.75
N GLN A 94 -5.46 -11.22 -12.69
CA GLN A 94 -5.30 -12.20 -11.64
C GLN A 94 -3.86 -12.72 -11.57
N SER A 95 -3.27 -13.06 -12.71
CA SER A 95 -1.88 -13.52 -12.80
C SER A 95 -0.90 -12.46 -12.29
N ILE A 96 -1.10 -11.19 -12.65
CA ILE A 96 -0.27 -10.06 -12.17
C ILE A 96 -0.39 -9.95 -10.65
N TRP A 97 -1.61 -10.03 -10.13
CA TRP A 97 -1.88 -9.92 -8.69
C TRP A 97 -1.24 -11.05 -7.89
N GLU A 98 -1.36 -12.29 -8.35
CA GLU A 98 -0.81 -13.47 -7.68
C GLU A 98 0.72 -13.49 -7.68
N LYS A 99 1.35 -12.96 -8.73
CA LYS A 99 2.81 -12.91 -8.88
C LYS A 99 3.45 -11.64 -8.33
N ARG A 100 2.67 -10.72 -7.74
CA ARG A 100 3.23 -9.48 -7.24
C ARG A 100 4.27 -9.71 -6.15
N SER A 101 5.36 -8.97 -6.24
CA SER A 101 6.45 -8.98 -5.27
C SER A 101 6.85 -7.58 -4.81
N ASP A 102 6.00 -6.58 -5.10
CA ASP A 102 6.26 -5.19 -4.76
C ASP A 102 6.20 -4.98 -3.24
N ARG A 103 7.37 -4.84 -2.62
CA ARG A 103 7.53 -4.60 -1.18
C ARG A 103 8.33 -3.33 -0.92
N TYR A 104 8.08 -2.29 -1.70
CA TYR A 104 8.85 -1.06 -1.67
C TYR A 104 8.98 -0.43 -0.29
N SER A 105 7.89 -0.42 0.50
CA SER A 105 7.93 0.13 1.85
C SER A 105 8.84 -0.66 2.80
N GLU A 106 9.03 -1.95 2.55
CA GLU A 106 9.96 -2.80 3.30
C GLU A 106 11.40 -2.65 2.78
N GLU A 107 11.57 -2.52 1.47
CA GLU A 107 12.87 -2.53 0.79
C GLU A 107 13.54 -1.15 0.72
N ARG A 108 12.80 -0.05 0.85
CA ARG A 108 13.33 1.29 0.62
C ARG A 108 14.43 1.73 1.61
N SER A 109 14.58 1.07 2.74
CA SER A 109 15.68 1.29 3.68
C SER A 109 16.97 0.57 3.26
N GLU A 110 16.87 -0.41 2.36
CA GLU A 110 17.98 -1.24 1.91
C GLU A 110 18.61 -0.73 0.61
N HIS A 111 17.85 0.03 -0.20
CA HIS A 111 18.31 0.55 -1.49
C HIS A 111 18.26 2.08 -1.55
N THR A 112 19.45 2.68 -1.59
CA THR A 112 19.64 4.13 -1.79
C THR A 112 19.66 4.53 -3.27
N GLU A 113 19.62 3.61 -4.20
CA GLU A 113 19.63 3.91 -5.63
C GLU A 113 18.25 4.35 -6.11
N SER A 114 18.20 5.58 -6.63
CA SER A 114 17.00 6.18 -7.19
C SER A 114 16.63 5.56 -8.54
N THR A 115 15.89 4.46 -8.53
CA THR A 115 15.14 4.06 -9.72
C THR A 115 14.09 5.14 -9.99
N ARG A 116 13.95 5.59 -11.25
CA ARG A 116 12.95 6.60 -11.63
C ARG A 116 11.55 6.11 -11.24
N LYS A 117 10.96 6.75 -10.25
CA LYS A 117 9.61 6.42 -9.76
C LYS A 117 8.56 6.97 -10.72
N VAL A 118 7.47 6.22 -10.86
CA VAL A 118 6.27 6.73 -11.52
C VAL A 118 5.60 7.72 -10.57
N GLU A 119 5.24 8.89 -11.09
CA GLU A 119 4.52 9.89 -10.31
C GLU A 119 3.16 9.37 -9.84
N MET A 120 2.83 9.59 -8.57
CA MET A 120 1.56 9.12 -8.00
C MET A 120 0.35 9.72 -8.70
N SER A 121 0.45 10.97 -9.16
CA SER A 121 -0.60 11.62 -9.95
C SER A 121 -0.89 10.91 -11.26
N PHE A 122 0.11 10.30 -11.88
CA PHE A 122 -0.03 9.53 -13.11
C PHE A 122 -0.83 8.23 -12.92
N ILE A 123 -0.75 7.62 -11.75
CA ILE A 123 -1.46 6.36 -11.42
C ILE A 123 -2.66 6.57 -10.50
N GLY A 124 -3.12 7.80 -10.38
CA GLY A 124 -4.35 8.13 -9.64
C GLY A 124 -4.21 8.09 -8.11
N GLY A 125 -3.01 8.30 -7.62
CA GLY A 125 -2.71 8.29 -6.18
C GLY A 125 -2.60 9.67 -5.57
#